data_7b0ca9a7e26db5aa96786b59c9db9cb8
#
_entry.id   7b0ca9a7e26db5aa96786b59c9db9cb8
#
_cell.length_a   1.000
_cell.length_b   1.000
_cell.length_c   1.000
_cell.angle_alpha   90.00
_cell.angle_beta   90.00
_cell.angle_gamma   90.00
#
_symmetry.space_group_name_H-M   'P 1'
#
loop_
_entity.id
_entity.type
_entity.pdbx_description
1 polymer ?
#
loop_
_entity_poly.entity_id
_entity_poly.type
_entity_poly.pdbx_seq_one_letter_code
_entity_poly.pdbx_strand_id
1 'polypeptide(L)'
;MLELPLNNEKNQEFNIILDDQECTIQIQSLNDNLYFSLYADDKQIIENTLVNIGIRILHNKPFDFKGNFVFIDTYSKADEQKNPNYLQLDTRFKLYFLTEEEDLKIGNNWN
;
A
#
# COMPACT_ATOMS: atom_id res chain seq x y z
N MET A 1 4.33 -11.71 -3.97
CA MET A 1 4.05 -10.26 -3.97
C MET A 1 3.57 -9.83 -5.33
N LEU A 2 2.49 -9.09 -5.39
CA LEU A 2 1.92 -8.61 -6.65
C LEU A 2 2.06 -7.09 -6.74
N GLU A 3 2.71 -6.60 -7.79
CA GLU A 3 2.77 -5.17 -8.04
C GLU A 3 1.41 -4.66 -8.52
N LEU A 4 0.91 -3.58 -7.93
CA LEU A 4 -0.34 -2.96 -8.32
C LEU A 4 -0.06 -1.76 -9.23
N PRO A 5 -0.86 -1.56 -10.29
CA PRO A 5 -0.61 -0.45 -11.23
C PRO A 5 -0.99 0.89 -10.59
N LEU A 6 -0.08 1.84 -10.65
CA LEU A 6 -0.30 3.21 -10.18
C LEU A 6 0.02 4.19 -11.28
N ASN A 7 -0.64 5.35 -11.22
CA ASN A 7 -0.35 6.51 -12.04
C ASN A 7 0.35 7.58 -11.20
N ASN A 8 1.02 8.53 -11.85
CA ASN A 8 1.66 9.63 -11.15
C ASN A 8 0.69 10.81 -10.95
N GLU A 9 -0.48 10.52 -10.38
CA GLU A 9 -1.52 11.52 -10.13
C GLU A 9 -1.71 11.72 -8.62
N LYS A 10 -2.11 12.94 -8.24
CA LYS A 10 -2.32 13.30 -6.85
C LYS A 10 -3.38 12.46 -6.18
N ASN A 11 -4.45 12.21 -6.91
CA ASN A 11 -5.59 11.45 -6.39
C ASN A 11 -5.93 10.38 -7.41
N GLN A 12 -6.01 9.15 -6.95
CA GLN A 12 -6.39 8.05 -7.82
C GLN A 12 -7.17 7.01 -7.06
N GLU A 13 -8.07 6.37 -7.78
CA GLU A 13 -8.90 5.30 -7.24
C GLU A 13 -9.00 4.21 -8.29
N PHE A 14 -8.92 2.97 -7.88
CA PHE A 14 -9.14 1.85 -8.78
C PHE A 14 -9.72 0.65 -8.04
N ASN A 15 -10.38 -0.20 -8.81
CA ASN A 15 -10.98 -1.44 -8.32
C ASN A 15 -10.14 -2.62 -8.79
N ILE A 16 -9.91 -3.57 -7.92
CA ILE A 16 -9.12 -4.76 -8.23
C ILE A 16 -9.55 -5.92 -7.32
N ILE A 17 -9.51 -7.13 -7.86
CA ILE A 17 -9.79 -8.32 -7.06
C ILE A 17 -8.46 -8.88 -6.56
N LEU A 18 -8.34 -9.00 -5.25
CA LEU A 18 -7.14 -9.51 -4.59
C LEU A 18 -7.55 -10.61 -3.63
N ASP A 19 -7.06 -11.83 -3.89
CA ASP A 19 -7.39 -13.02 -3.07
C ASP A 19 -8.90 -13.18 -2.89
N ASP A 20 -9.64 -13.13 -4.02
CA ASP A 20 -11.10 -13.23 -4.10
C ASP A 20 -11.86 -12.13 -3.34
N GLN A 21 -11.20 -11.05 -2.98
CA GLN A 21 -11.80 -9.89 -2.34
C GLN A 21 -11.94 -8.75 -3.35
N GLU A 22 -13.13 -8.16 -3.44
CA GLU A 22 -13.36 -7.02 -4.33
C GLU A 22 -12.89 -5.75 -3.64
N CYS A 23 -11.75 -5.24 -4.07
CA CYS A 23 -11.08 -4.11 -3.42
C CYS A 23 -11.27 -2.82 -4.20
N THR A 24 -11.49 -1.74 -3.47
CA THR A 24 -11.38 -0.37 -3.97
C THR A 24 -10.25 0.30 -3.21
N ILE A 25 -9.25 0.76 -3.94
CA ILE A 25 -8.06 1.39 -3.37
C ILE A 25 -8.07 2.86 -3.76
N GLN A 26 -7.91 3.73 -2.78
CA GLN A 26 -7.79 5.17 -2.99
C GLN A 26 -6.44 5.65 -2.47
N ILE A 27 -5.76 6.45 -3.27
CA ILE A 27 -4.50 7.08 -2.89
C ILE A 27 -4.66 8.57 -3.09
N GLN A 28 -4.40 9.34 -2.03
CA GLN A 28 -4.50 10.79 -2.06
C GLN A 28 -3.19 11.42 -1.63
N SER A 29 -2.79 12.48 -2.32
CA SER A 29 -1.63 13.28 -1.95
C SER A 29 -2.10 14.53 -1.21
N LEU A 30 -1.56 14.75 -0.02
CA LEU A 30 -1.87 15.92 0.79
C LEU A 30 -0.60 16.33 1.54
N ASN A 31 -0.19 17.61 1.41
CA ASN A 31 0.99 18.15 2.08
C ASN A 31 2.25 17.29 1.85
N ASP A 32 2.47 16.88 0.60
CA ASP A 32 3.60 16.06 0.18
C ASP A 32 3.66 14.65 0.78
N ASN A 33 2.57 14.19 1.38
CA ASN A 33 2.44 12.84 1.87
C ASN A 33 1.37 12.09 1.08
N LEU A 34 1.47 10.76 1.06
CA LEU A 34 0.44 9.90 0.49
C LEU A 34 -0.38 9.26 1.59
N TYR A 35 -1.67 9.17 1.34
CA TYR A 35 -2.64 8.53 2.23
C TYR A 35 -3.36 7.44 1.47
N PHE A 36 -3.54 6.31 2.13
CA PHE A 36 -4.09 5.11 1.55
C PHE A 36 -5.43 4.77 2.21
N SER A 37 -6.43 4.48 1.38
CA SER A 37 -7.73 4.00 1.85
C SER A 37 -8.08 2.70 1.14
N LEU A 38 -8.68 1.77 1.86
CA LEU A 38 -9.05 0.47 1.34
C LEU A 38 -10.49 0.13 1.72
N TYR A 39 -11.26 -0.24 0.72
CA TYR A 39 -12.57 -0.87 0.88
C TYR A 39 -12.47 -2.27 0.31
N ALA A 40 -13.02 -3.25 0.99
CA ALA A 40 -13.04 -4.63 0.52
C ALA A 40 -14.41 -5.24 0.82
N ASP A 41 -15.02 -5.81 -0.22
CA ASP A 41 -16.34 -6.45 -0.13
C ASP A 41 -17.38 -5.51 0.52
N ASP A 42 -17.41 -4.27 0.05
CA ASP A 42 -18.30 -3.19 0.52
C ASP A 42 -18.09 -2.75 1.97
N LYS A 43 -16.97 -3.11 2.56
CA LYS A 43 -16.60 -2.67 3.91
C LYS A 43 -15.39 -1.76 3.85
N GLN A 44 -15.44 -0.67 4.61
CA GLN A 44 -14.27 0.18 4.79
C GLN A 44 -13.29 -0.52 5.74
N ILE A 45 -12.10 -0.83 5.26
CA ILE A 45 -11.07 -1.48 6.05
C ILE A 45 -10.21 -0.44 6.76
N ILE A 46 -9.69 0.53 5.98
CA ILE A 46 -8.94 1.66 6.52
C ILE A 46 -9.25 2.90 5.70
N GLU A 47 -9.07 4.07 6.29
CA GLU A 47 -9.29 5.35 5.63
C GLU A 47 -8.13 6.30 5.92
N ASN A 48 -7.60 6.92 4.88
CA ASN A 48 -6.58 7.99 4.96
C ASN A 48 -5.41 7.64 5.88
N THR A 49 -4.89 6.43 5.74
CA THR A 49 -3.72 5.99 6.50
C THR A 49 -2.46 6.52 5.84
N LEU A 50 -1.61 7.17 6.61
CA LEU A 50 -0.33 7.70 6.12
C LEU A 50 0.55 6.56 5.62
N VAL A 51 1.09 6.72 4.41
CA VAL A 51 2.00 5.74 3.80
C VAL A 51 3.43 6.02 4.23
N ASN A 52 4.09 5.02 4.78
CA ASN A 52 5.52 5.03 5.06
C ASN A 52 6.20 3.94 4.25
N ILE A 53 7.32 4.29 3.61
CA ILE A 53 8.06 3.34 2.77
C ILE A 53 8.53 2.14 3.58
N GLY A 54 8.32 0.95 3.04
CA GLY A 54 8.76 -0.30 3.65
C GLY A 54 7.96 -0.77 4.85
N ILE A 55 6.96 0.01 5.26
CA ILE A 55 6.08 -0.34 6.38
C ILE A 55 4.77 -0.87 5.82
N ARG A 56 4.34 -2.04 6.28
CA ARG A 56 3.07 -2.61 5.87
C ARG A 56 1.93 -1.72 6.33
N ILE A 57 0.98 -1.44 5.43
CA ILE A 57 -0.09 -0.48 5.68
C ILE A 57 -1.07 -1.00 6.73
N LEU A 58 -1.42 -2.29 6.66
CA LEU A 58 -2.31 -2.93 7.62
C LEU A 58 -1.51 -3.60 8.74
N HIS A 59 -0.79 -2.81 9.52
CA HIS A 59 -0.15 -3.32 10.72
C HIS A 59 -1.13 -3.25 11.89
N ASN A 60 -0.85 -3.94 12.98
CA ASN A 60 -1.77 -4.05 14.14
C ASN A 60 -3.08 -4.75 13.80
N LYS A 61 -3.00 -5.83 13.04
CA LYS A 61 -4.16 -6.68 12.81
C LYS A 61 -4.79 -7.12 14.14
N PRO A 62 -6.10 -7.41 14.19
CA PRO A 62 -6.90 -7.93 13.08
C PRO A 62 -7.67 -6.87 12.30
N PHE A 63 -7.64 -7.01 10.97
CA PHE A 63 -8.55 -6.34 10.06
C PHE A 63 -9.40 -7.41 9.36
N ASP A 64 -10.58 -7.07 8.91
CA ASP A 64 -11.44 -7.95 8.13
C ASP A 64 -10.98 -7.94 6.67
N PHE A 65 -9.73 -8.32 6.46
CA PHE A 65 -9.09 -8.35 5.15
C PHE A 65 -7.95 -9.36 5.15
N LYS A 66 -7.85 -10.12 4.09
CA LYS A 66 -6.78 -11.11 3.88
C LYS A 66 -5.67 -10.50 3.06
N GLY A 67 -4.50 -10.34 3.66
CA GLY A 67 -3.33 -9.79 3.00
C GLY A 67 -2.93 -8.43 3.55
N ASN A 68 -2.01 -7.80 2.86
CA ASN A 68 -1.49 -6.50 3.27
C ASN A 68 -0.94 -5.75 2.06
N PHE A 69 -0.52 -4.51 2.29
CA PHE A 69 0.02 -3.65 1.25
C PHE A 69 1.30 -2.99 1.77
N VAL A 70 2.22 -2.75 0.85
CA VAL A 70 3.46 -2.05 1.18
C VAL A 70 3.92 -1.23 -0.03
N PHE A 71 4.40 0.00 0.23
CA PHE A 71 5.08 0.81 -0.77
C PHE A 71 6.58 0.61 -0.63
N ILE A 72 7.23 0.37 -1.76
CA ILE A 72 8.67 0.13 -1.83
C ILE A 72 9.32 1.23 -2.66
N ASP A 73 10.44 1.76 -2.16
CA ASP A 73 11.29 2.68 -2.93
C ASP A 73 12.29 1.84 -3.72
N THR A 74 12.10 1.80 -5.04
CA THR A 74 12.93 0.97 -5.92
C THR A 74 14.29 1.56 -6.21
N TYR A 75 14.52 2.82 -5.87
CA TYR A 75 15.82 3.49 -6.07
C TYR A 75 16.72 3.38 -4.84
N SER A 76 16.26 2.72 -3.81
CA SER A 76 16.82 2.93 -2.48
C SER A 76 18.24 2.47 -2.31
N LYS A 77 19.01 3.42 -1.86
CA LYS A 77 20.03 3.20 -0.81
C LYS A 77 19.37 3.53 0.52
N ALA A 78 19.71 2.80 1.56
CA ALA A 78 18.99 2.88 2.83
C ALA A 78 18.97 4.29 3.44
N ASP A 79 20.01 5.07 3.20
CA ASP A 79 20.14 6.45 3.69
C ASP A 79 19.46 7.50 2.80
N GLU A 80 18.92 7.09 1.64
CA GLU A 80 18.25 7.98 0.70
C GLU A 80 16.75 7.73 0.63
N GLN A 81 16.22 6.85 1.46
CA GLN A 81 14.81 6.54 1.48
C GLN A 81 14.00 7.75 1.92
N LYS A 82 12.97 8.06 1.15
CA LYS A 82 12.04 9.15 1.43
C LYS A 82 10.63 8.60 1.44
N ASN A 83 9.73 9.31 2.12
CA ASN A 83 8.32 9.00 1.99
C ASN A 83 7.88 9.21 0.55
N PRO A 84 6.99 8.38 0.04
CA PRO A 84 6.59 8.47 -1.36
C PRO A 84 5.82 9.75 -1.64
N ASN A 85 6.02 10.28 -2.85
CA ASN A 85 5.24 11.37 -3.36
C ASN A 85 4.62 10.97 -4.70
N TYR A 86 3.54 11.66 -5.10
CA TYR A 86 2.76 11.25 -6.27
C TYR A 86 3.53 11.38 -7.58
N LEU A 87 4.52 12.26 -7.67
CA LEU A 87 5.26 12.51 -8.91
C LEU A 87 6.08 11.30 -9.35
N GLN A 88 6.47 10.46 -8.41
CA GLN A 88 7.31 9.30 -8.66
C GLN A 88 6.59 7.97 -8.45
N LEU A 89 5.26 8.01 -8.35
CA LEU A 89 4.47 6.79 -8.42
C LEU A 89 4.63 6.18 -9.81
N ASP A 90 4.57 4.87 -9.90
CA ASP A 90 4.78 4.04 -11.10
C ASP A 90 6.23 4.02 -11.62
N THR A 91 7.10 4.91 -11.19
CA THR A 91 8.52 4.91 -11.59
C THR A 91 9.43 4.48 -10.46
N ARG A 92 9.45 5.24 -9.37
CA ARG A 92 10.32 4.97 -8.23
C ARG A 92 9.61 4.22 -7.11
N PHE A 93 8.41 4.68 -6.74
CA PHE A 93 7.65 4.10 -5.65
C PHE A 93 6.61 3.13 -6.20
N LYS A 94 6.67 1.88 -5.77
CA LYS A 94 5.80 0.81 -6.22
C LYS A 94 4.94 0.33 -5.07
N LEU A 95 3.69 0.03 -5.37
CA LEU A 95 2.76 -0.55 -4.41
C LEU A 95 2.64 -2.05 -4.67
N TYR A 96 2.80 -2.84 -3.61
CA TYR A 96 2.67 -4.29 -3.69
C TYR A 96 1.56 -4.78 -2.78
N PHE A 97 0.84 -5.78 -3.27
CA PHE A 97 -0.08 -6.58 -2.45
C PHE A 97 0.66 -7.82 -1.96
N LEU A 98 0.52 -8.10 -0.67
CA LEU A 98 1.05 -9.29 -0.02
C LEU A 98 -0.11 -10.22 0.28
N THR A 99 0.00 -11.50 -0.10
CA THR A 99 -0.96 -12.51 0.34
C THR A 99 -0.87 -12.66 1.86
N GLU A 100 -1.88 -13.26 2.47
CA GLU A 100 -1.86 -13.48 3.92
C GLU A 100 -0.63 -14.28 4.35
N GLU A 101 -0.27 -15.30 3.57
CA GLU A 101 0.93 -16.10 3.84
C GLU A 101 2.20 -15.26 3.77
N GLU A 102 2.33 -14.42 2.73
CA GLU A 102 3.49 -13.53 2.59
C GLU A 102 3.54 -12.51 3.73
N ASP A 103 2.40 -11.96 4.11
CA ASP A 103 2.30 -11.00 5.19
C ASP A 103 2.74 -11.60 6.53
N LEU A 104 2.33 -12.82 6.81
CA LEU A 104 2.73 -13.53 8.03
C LEU A 104 4.24 -13.77 8.08
N LYS A 105 4.83 -14.16 6.95
CA LYS A 105 6.29 -14.36 6.87
C LYS A 105 7.06 -13.07 7.13
N ILE A 106 6.62 -11.98 6.52
CA ILE A 106 7.25 -10.66 6.71
C ILE A 106 7.07 -10.20 8.16
N GLY A 107 5.88 -10.35 8.71
CA GLY A 107 5.60 -9.98 10.10
C GLY A 107 6.51 -10.69 11.10
N ASN A 108 6.87 -11.93 10.83
CA ASN A 108 7.77 -12.70 11.71
C ASN A 108 9.23 -12.26 11.58
N ASN A 109 9.60 -11.61 10.47
CA ASN A 109 10.97 -11.21 10.18
C ASN A 109 11.26 -9.73 10.44
N TRP A 110 10.24 -8.90 10.50
CA TRP A 110 10.38 -7.44 10.58
C TRP A 110 10.13 -6.87 11.96
N ASN A 111 9.82 -7.68 12.91
CA ASN A 111 9.54 -7.20 14.28
C ASN A 111 10.79 -7.14 15.14
#